data_3f8586e34e2dd0b306cdd4e55c6b459d
#
_entry.id   3f8586e34e2dd0b306cdd4e55c6b459d
#
_cell.length_a   1.000
_cell.length_b   1.000
_cell.length_c   1.000
_cell.angle_alpha   90.00
_cell.angle_beta   90.00
_cell.angle_gamma   90.00
#
_symmetry.space_group_name_H-M   'P 1'
#
loop_
_entity.id
_entity.type
_entity.pdbx_description
1 polymer ?
#
loop_
_entity_poly.entity_id
_entity_poly.type
_entity_poly.pdbx_seq_one_letter_code
_entity_poly.pdbx_strand_id
1 'polypeptide(L)'
;MLSAACLSLFGAANSQSRVPIADAHNHLGLLRKNEASAATLGALMRESGVSLLSWTIVPDGPFLRVTSRGIEQARAIGNGELKASFDRQMSTAIRYLSANGAKILKTVKDFDSSLNSEPYVVLTSEGADFLEGRLDGLQSAYDLGLRHVQLVHYVQNPVGDLQTEVPVHNGLSSFGKQLVKELNNKGMLVDLAHSTGASIDHALEISSKPMVWSHSFVTKTEQSWTQRGYMSRGLSEAYAKKIAARGGAVGLWALGASFGGGGLDGYASEIIRMVDLLGPDHVMFGTDEDGLPQGAVIDKLAHLREVVEILAKRGMAEKTLKAVAYENYARCLKAAMTTSASS
;
A
#
# COMPACT_ATOMS: atom_id res chain seq x y z
N MET A 1 66.98 -10.65 -3.05
CA MET A 1 66.23 -9.55 -2.47
C MET A 1 65.27 -9.01 -3.53
N LEU A 2 64.05 -9.50 -3.55
CA LEU A 2 62.99 -8.95 -4.38
C LEU A 2 61.82 -8.67 -3.45
N SER A 3 61.51 -7.38 -3.37
CA SER A 3 60.59 -6.71 -2.46
C SER A 3 59.15 -7.11 -2.73
N ALA A 4 58.45 -7.43 -1.63
CA ALA A 4 57.02 -7.57 -1.57
C ALA A 4 56.36 -6.19 -1.66
N ALA A 5 55.67 -5.91 -2.75
CA ALA A 5 54.82 -4.75 -2.93
C ALA A 5 53.68 -5.07 -3.90
N CYS A 6 52.70 -5.87 -3.47
CA CYS A 6 51.44 -6.06 -4.18
C CYS A 6 50.38 -6.64 -3.25
N LEU A 7 49.84 -5.80 -2.34
CA LEU A 7 48.63 -6.13 -1.58
C LEU A 7 48.10 -4.85 -0.92
N SER A 8 47.36 -4.05 -1.70
CA SER A 8 46.37 -3.10 -1.12
C SER A 8 45.56 -2.43 -2.23
N LEU A 9 44.78 -3.21 -2.96
CA LEU A 9 43.72 -2.72 -3.83
C LEU A 9 42.44 -3.56 -3.58
N PHE A 10 42.05 -3.77 -2.35
CA PHE A 10 40.70 -4.12 -2.02
C PHE A 10 40.01 -2.87 -1.47
N GLY A 11 39.39 -2.21 -2.33
CA GLY A 11 38.23 -1.47 -2.44
C GLY A 11 37.69 -0.88 -1.14
N ALA A 12 37.79 0.43 -0.97
CA ALA A 12 36.76 1.18 -0.26
C ALA A 12 35.43 0.82 -0.94
N ALA A 13 34.67 -0.10 -0.36
CA ALA A 13 33.27 -0.27 -0.68
C ALA A 13 32.63 1.08 -0.36
N ASN A 14 32.30 1.82 -1.42
CA ASN A 14 31.52 3.02 -1.38
C ASN A 14 30.26 2.69 -0.57
N SER A 15 30.18 3.12 0.67
CA SER A 15 28.95 3.17 1.44
C SER A 15 28.08 4.32 0.90
N GLN A 16 27.71 4.26 -0.39
CA GLN A 16 26.55 4.98 -0.87
C GLN A 16 25.37 4.45 -0.04
N SER A 17 24.80 5.31 0.80
CA SER A 17 23.66 4.96 1.62
C SER A 17 22.59 4.36 0.70
N ARG A 18 22.30 3.07 0.91
CA ARG A 18 21.39 2.30 0.07
C ARG A 18 20.02 2.99 0.13
N VAL A 19 19.43 3.38 -1.02
CA VAL A 19 18.10 4.00 -1.07
C VAL A 19 17.13 3.14 -0.28
N PRO A 20 16.46 3.65 0.77
CA PRO A 20 15.45 2.90 1.50
C PRO A 20 14.25 2.62 0.61
N ILE A 21 13.51 1.56 0.91
CA ILE A 21 12.32 1.16 0.14
C ILE A 21 11.12 1.13 1.07
N ALA A 22 9.99 1.61 0.56
CA ALA A 22 8.67 1.46 1.15
C ALA A 22 7.73 0.76 0.17
N ASP A 23 6.90 -0.14 0.67
CA ASP A 23 5.79 -0.73 -0.08
C ASP A 23 4.47 -0.34 0.60
N ALA A 24 3.61 0.36 -0.13
CA ALA A 24 2.38 0.92 0.40
C ALA A 24 1.23 -0.10 0.53
N HIS A 25 1.38 -1.30 -0.03
CA HIS A 25 0.37 -2.36 0.04
C HIS A 25 0.99 -3.75 -0.17
N ASN A 26 0.86 -4.62 0.83
CA ASN A 26 1.48 -5.94 0.82
C ASN A 26 0.75 -6.89 1.77
N HIS A 27 0.58 -8.16 1.37
CA HIS A 27 -0.08 -9.21 2.16
C HIS A 27 0.87 -10.32 2.59
N LEU A 28 2.15 -10.08 2.61
CA LEU A 28 3.19 -11.08 2.82
C LEU A 28 2.86 -12.04 3.98
N GLY A 29 2.67 -13.30 3.64
CA GLY A 29 2.39 -14.37 4.61
C GLY A 29 0.96 -14.43 5.15
N LEU A 30 0.04 -13.51 4.77
CA LEU A 30 -1.35 -13.54 5.21
C LEU A 30 -2.26 -14.39 4.33
N LEU A 31 -2.13 -14.30 3.01
CA LEU A 31 -3.03 -14.94 2.06
C LEU A 31 -2.46 -16.23 1.45
N ARG A 32 -1.15 -16.37 1.41
CA ARG A 32 -0.47 -17.62 1.00
C ARG A 32 0.17 -18.27 2.20
N LYS A 33 -0.05 -19.60 2.33
CA LYS A 33 0.81 -20.44 3.16
C LYS A 33 2.12 -20.62 2.41
N ASN A 34 2.94 -19.58 2.36
CA ASN A 34 4.28 -19.75 1.84
C ASN A 34 5.03 -20.69 2.75
N GLU A 35 5.68 -21.68 2.15
CA GLU A 35 6.66 -22.51 2.83
C GLU A 35 7.61 -21.58 3.57
N ALA A 36 7.75 -21.81 4.84
CA ALA A 36 8.50 -20.94 5.73
C ALA A 36 9.89 -20.70 5.16
N SER A 37 10.13 -19.49 4.67
CA SER A 37 11.50 -19.01 4.53
C SER A 37 12.14 -19.16 5.90
N ALA A 38 13.34 -19.76 5.97
CA ALA A 38 14.09 -19.85 7.20
C ALA A 38 14.43 -18.47 7.81
N ALA A 39 14.29 -17.41 7.00
CA ALA A 39 14.53 -16.04 7.41
C ALA A 39 13.25 -15.39 7.98
N THR A 40 13.40 -14.62 9.06
CA THR A 40 12.31 -13.82 9.63
C THR A 40 11.95 -12.66 8.72
N LEU A 41 10.72 -12.12 8.83
CA LEU A 41 10.28 -10.94 8.07
C LEU A 41 11.27 -9.77 8.22
N GLY A 42 11.69 -9.48 9.46
CA GLY A 42 12.66 -8.41 9.71
C GLY A 42 14.02 -8.64 9.03
N ALA A 43 14.45 -9.89 8.89
CA ALA A 43 15.67 -10.22 8.13
C ALA A 43 15.46 -10.00 6.63
N LEU A 44 14.35 -10.50 6.06
CA LEU A 44 14.01 -10.31 4.65
C LEU A 44 13.90 -8.83 4.26
N MET A 45 13.28 -8.02 5.12
CA MET A 45 13.18 -6.57 4.92
C MET A 45 14.57 -5.91 4.91
N ARG A 46 15.46 -6.27 5.86
CA ARG A 46 16.83 -5.72 5.89
C ARG A 46 17.65 -6.13 4.67
N GLU A 47 17.60 -7.39 4.28
CA GLU A 47 18.33 -7.91 3.12
C GLU A 47 17.90 -7.25 1.82
N SER A 48 16.60 -7.05 1.62
CA SER A 48 16.04 -6.37 0.45
C SER A 48 16.12 -4.84 0.52
N GLY A 49 16.42 -4.27 1.70
CA GLY A 49 16.45 -2.83 1.95
C GLY A 49 15.07 -2.21 2.02
N VAL A 50 14.04 -3.01 2.31
CA VAL A 50 12.68 -2.54 2.60
C VAL A 50 12.66 -2.06 4.06
N SER A 51 12.55 -0.75 4.23
CA SER A 51 12.56 -0.09 5.54
C SER A 51 11.15 0.13 6.08
N LEU A 52 10.16 0.23 5.20
CA LEU A 52 8.76 0.47 5.54
C LEU A 52 7.85 -0.43 4.71
N LEU A 53 7.10 -1.30 5.36
CA LEU A 53 6.18 -2.23 4.71
C LEU A 53 4.77 -2.02 5.23
N SER A 54 3.83 -1.67 4.36
CA SER A 54 2.41 -1.72 4.69
C SER A 54 1.96 -3.18 4.72
N TRP A 55 1.71 -3.71 5.91
CA TRP A 55 1.14 -5.05 6.03
C TRP A 55 -0.37 -4.94 6.15
N THR A 56 -1.02 -5.43 5.11
CA THR A 56 -2.45 -5.22 4.89
C THR A 56 -3.23 -6.46 5.29
N ILE A 57 -4.12 -6.31 6.26
CA ILE A 57 -5.14 -7.31 6.58
C ILE A 57 -6.38 -7.09 5.71
N VAL A 58 -7.12 -8.17 5.48
CA VAL A 58 -8.28 -8.20 4.58
C VAL A 58 -9.51 -8.69 5.36
N PRO A 59 -10.25 -7.80 6.04
CA PRO A 59 -11.36 -8.23 6.92
C PRO A 59 -12.45 -9.00 6.19
N ASP A 60 -12.75 -8.64 4.95
CA ASP A 60 -13.72 -9.31 4.09
C ASP A 60 -13.17 -10.56 3.37
N GLY A 61 -11.86 -10.80 3.39
CA GLY A 61 -11.21 -11.91 2.70
C GLY A 61 -11.87 -13.29 2.90
N PRO A 62 -12.29 -13.69 4.13
CA PRO A 62 -12.98 -14.97 4.35
C PRO A 62 -14.36 -15.09 3.70
N PHE A 63 -14.91 -14.00 3.20
CA PHE A 63 -16.22 -13.91 2.58
C PHE A 63 -16.17 -13.77 1.06
N LEU A 64 -14.99 -13.85 0.47
CA LEU A 64 -14.74 -13.69 -0.97
C LEU A 64 -14.56 -15.03 -1.66
N ARG A 65 -14.85 -15.04 -2.96
CA ARG A 65 -14.54 -16.15 -3.88
C ARG A 65 -14.01 -15.60 -5.20
N VAL A 66 -13.16 -16.39 -5.85
CA VAL A 66 -12.71 -16.11 -7.22
C VAL A 66 -13.71 -16.73 -8.20
N THR A 67 -14.14 -15.95 -9.19
CA THR A 67 -15.04 -16.38 -10.27
C THR A 67 -14.42 -16.04 -11.62
N SER A 68 -15.08 -16.43 -12.72
CA SER A 68 -14.67 -16.02 -14.07
C SER A 68 -14.81 -14.52 -14.34
N ARG A 69 -15.53 -13.79 -13.50
CA ARG A 69 -15.69 -12.33 -13.58
C ARG A 69 -14.68 -11.57 -12.73
N GLY A 70 -14.05 -12.24 -11.78
CA GLY A 70 -13.11 -11.65 -10.82
C GLY A 70 -13.38 -12.14 -9.40
N ILE A 71 -13.08 -11.30 -8.42
CA ILE A 71 -13.33 -11.56 -7.01
C ILE A 71 -14.72 -11.01 -6.65
N GLU A 72 -15.53 -11.82 -6.01
CA GLU A 72 -16.92 -11.50 -5.64
C GLU A 72 -17.21 -11.94 -4.21
N GLN A 73 -18.22 -11.33 -3.59
CA GLN A 73 -18.75 -11.79 -2.31
C GLN A 73 -19.34 -13.20 -2.47
N ALA A 74 -18.95 -14.13 -1.58
CA ALA A 74 -19.35 -15.54 -1.66
C ALA A 74 -20.73 -15.82 -1.05
N ARG A 75 -21.12 -15.04 -0.02
CA ARG A 75 -22.38 -15.20 0.73
C ARG A 75 -22.78 -13.90 1.44
N ALA A 76 -24.00 -13.83 1.92
CA ALA A 76 -24.38 -12.76 2.85
C ALA A 76 -23.53 -12.81 4.12
N ILE A 77 -23.21 -11.65 4.65
CA ILE A 77 -22.38 -11.47 5.85
C ILE A 77 -23.30 -11.02 6.99
N GLY A 78 -23.21 -11.72 8.12
CA GLY A 78 -23.96 -11.39 9.32
C GLY A 78 -23.32 -10.26 10.13
N ASN A 79 -24.09 -9.59 10.96
CA ASN A 79 -23.60 -8.55 11.85
C ASN A 79 -22.48 -9.09 12.77
N GLY A 80 -21.39 -8.36 12.88
CA GLY A 80 -20.22 -8.70 13.71
C GLY A 80 -19.23 -9.65 13.04
N GLU A 81 -19.53 -10.24 11.87
CA GLU A 81 -18.61 -11.17 11.21
C GLU A 81 -17.36 -10.47 10.65
N LEU A 82 -17.52 -9.29 10.04
CA LEU A 82 -16.39 -8.49 9.52
C LEU A 82 -15.53 -7.97 10.67
N LYS A 83 -16.15 -7.47 11.74
CA LYS A 83 -15.44 -7.06 12.95
C LYS A 83 -14.66 -8.23 13.57
N ALA A 84 -15.27 -9.40 13.69
CA ALA A 84 -14.62 -10.59 14.22
C ALA A 84 -13.47 -11.08 13.32
N SER A 85 -13.61 -10.95 12.00
CA SER A 85 -12.53 -11.25 11.04
C SER A 85 -11.36 -10.29 11.23
N PHE A 86 -11.63 -8.98 11.30
CA PHE A 86 -10.64 -7.94 11.58
C PHE A 86 -9.86 -8.24 12.88
N ASP A 87 -10.56 -8.50 13.99
CA ASP A 87 -9.94 -8.73 15.29
C ASP A 87 -9.00 -9.96 15.28
N ARG A 88 -9.42 -11.04 14.63
CA ARG A 88 -8.58 -12.24 14.46
C ARG A 88 -7.33 -11.96 13.64
N GLN A 89 -7.47 -11.25 12.51
CA GLN A 89 -6.36 -10.93 11.62
C GLN A 89 -5.38 -9.96 12.28
N MET A 90 -5.86 -8.90 12.95
CA MET A 90 -5.03 -7.97 13.74
C MET A 90 -4.25 -8.69 14.84
N SER A 91 -4.92 -9.54 15.61
CA SER A 91 -4.25 -10.31 16.67
C SER A 91 -3.18 -11.25 16.11
N THR A 92 -3.43 -11.86 14.96
CA THR A 92 -2.48 -12.73 14.27
C THR A 92 -1.29 -11.93 13.73
N ALA A 93 -1.55 -10.79 13.07
CA ALA A 93 -0.52 -9.90 12.56
C ALA A 93 0.42 -9.42 13.66
N ILE A 94 -0.12 -8.91 14.77
CA ILE A 94 0.68 -8.40 15.89
C ILE A 94 1.58 -9.50 16.48
N ARG A 95 1.03 -10.71 16.71
CA ARG A 95 1.83 -11.85 17.21
C ARG A 95 2.93 -12.25 16.23
N TYR A 96 2.60 -12.33 14.93
CA TYR A 96 3.57 -12.71 13.91
C TYR A 96 4.70 -11.68 13.81
N LEU A 97 4.39 -10.39 13.72
CA LEU A 97 5.37 -9.30 13.63
C LEU A 97 6.32 -9.30 14.84
N SER A 98 5.75 -9.44 16.05
CA SER A 98 6.52 -9.51 17.28
C SER A 98 7.50 -10.70 17.28
N ALA A 99 7.08 -11.86 16.76
CA ALA A 99 7.91 -13.06 16.70
C ALA A 99 8.97 -13.01 15.59
N ASN A 100 8.79 -12.17 14.57
CA ASN A 100 9.61 -12.14 13.35
C ASN A 100 10.48 -10.88 13.19
N GLY A 101 10.73 -10.16 14.28
CA GLY A 101 11.72 -9.08 14.32
C GLY A 101 11.38 -7.85 13.48
N ALA A 102 10.09 -7.61 13.21
CA ALA A 102 9.59 -6.40 12.59
C ALA A 102 8.84 -5.54 13.63
N LYS A 103 9.10 -4.25 13.61
CA LYS A 103 8.47 -3.29 14.53
C LYS A 103 7.22 -2.68 13.89
N ILE A 104 6.17 -2.47 14.67
CA ILE A 104 4.96 -1.77 14.19
C ILE A 104 5.19 -0.27 14.32
N LEU A 105 5.02 0.47 13.21
CA LEU A 105 5.07 1.92 13.18
C LEU A 105 3.79 2.47 13.84
N LYS A 106 3.94 3.18 14.95
CA LYS A 106 2.84 3.76 15.73
C LYS A 106 2.92 5.26 15.88
N THR A 107 4.11 5.84 15.73
CA THR A 107 4.37 7.27 15.98
C THR A 107 5.17 7.90 14.84
N VAL A 108 5.12 9.22 14.72
CA VAL A 108 5.92 9.97 13.73
C VAL A 108 7.42 9.74 13.92
N LYS A 109 7.89 9.51 15.16
CA LYS A 109 9.31 9.26 15.47
C LYS A 109 9.83 7.94 14.89
N ASP A 110 8.94 6.97 14.64
CA ASP A 110 9.32 5.67 14.09
C ASP A 110 9.85 5.80 12.66
N PHE A 111 9.49 6.87 11.92
CA PHE A 111 10.06 7.12 10.58
C PHE A 111 11.55 7.37 10.60
N ASP A 112 12.07 8.11 11.59
CA ASP A 112 13.50 8.41 11.68
C ASP A 112 14.28 7.12 11.96
N SER A 113 13.72 6.21 12.74
CA SER A 113 14.28 4.88 12.99
C SER A 113 14.22 3.98 11.76
N SER A 114 13.16 4.05 10.94
CA SER A 114 13.05 3.26 9.71
C SER A 114 14.11 3.60 8.67
N LEU A 115 14.55 4.84 8.62
CA LEU A 115 15.65 5.29 7.74
C LEU A 115 17.02 4.73 8.17
N ASN A 116 17.18 4.36 9.44
CA ASN A 116 18.41 3.80 10.00
C ASN A 116 18.50 2.26 9.90
N SER A 117 17.87 1.67 8.88
CA SER A 117 17.86 0.21 8.61
C SER A 117 17.10 -0.64 9.63
N GLU A 118 16.30 -0.03 10.47
CA GLU A 118 15.34 -0.76 11.31
C GLU A 118 14.05 -0.99 10.50
N PRO A 119 13.62 -2.23 10.25
CA PRO A 119 12.40 -2.48 9.48
C PRO A 119 11.16 -2.16 10.32
N TYR A 120 10.29 -1.33 9.78
CA TYR A 120 8.99 -1.01 10.36
C TYR A 120 7.85 -1.46 9.46
N VAL A 121 6.81 -1.96 10.09
CA VAL A 121 5.56 -2.36 9.45
C VAL A 121 4.46 -1.37 9.81
N VAL A 122 3.75 -0.89 8.81
CA VAL A 122 2.50 -0.13 8.96
C VAL A 122 1.35 -1.13 8.92
N LEU A 123 0.62 -1.26 10.01
CA LEU A 123 -0.61 -2.06 9.99
C LEU A 123 -1.67 -1.32 9.18
N THR A 124 -2.20 -2.01 8.18
CA THR A 124 -3.15 -1.50 7.20
C THR A 124 -4.38 -2.41 7.15
N SER A 125 -5.56 -1.84 6.95
CA SER A 125 -6.78 -2.59 6.64
C SER A 125 -7.22 -2.31 5.21
N GLU A 126 -7.38 -3.33 4.41
CA GLU A 126 -8.00 -3.27 3.10
C GLU A 126 -9.51 -3.44 3.24
N GLY A 127 -10.19 -2.30 3.25
CA GLY A 127 -11.57 -2.14 3.63
C GLY A 127 -11.75 -1.65 5.08
N ALA A 128 -12.67 -0.69 5.25
CA ALA A 128 -13.15 -0.22 6.55
C ALA A 128 -14.51 -0.84 6.92
N ASP A 129 -14.88 -1.89 6.23
CA ASP A 129 -16.08 -2.70 6.38
C ASP A 129 -16.18 -3.37 7.77
N PHE A 130 -15.04 -3.62 8.45
CA PHE A 130 -15.01 -4.10 9.83
C PHE A 130 -15.68 -3.16 10.84
N LEU A 131 -15.87 -1.89 10.48
CA LEU A 131 -16.60 -0.93 11.30
C LEU A 131 -18.12 -1.12 11.23
N GLU A 132 -18.63 -1.84 10.23
CA GLU A 132 -20.06 -2.19 10.10
C GLU A 132 -21.00 -0.98 10.26
N GLY A 133 -20.58 0.20 9.75
CA GLY A 133 -21.33 1.47 9.82
C GLY A 133 -21.27 2.20 11.15
N ARG A 134 -20.34 1.87 12.06
CA ARG A 134 -20.18 2.50 13.37
C ARG A 134 -18.72 2.89 13.61
N LEU A 135 -18.49 3.99 14.29
CA LEU A 135 -17.14 4.52 14.58
C LEU A 135 -16.55 4.01 15.90
N ASP A 136 -17.32 3.35 16.74
CA ASP A 136 -16.89 2.88 18.07
C ASP A 136 -15.69 1.90 18.01
N GLY A 137 -15.57 1.13 16.94
CA GLY A 137 -14.42 0.24 16.72
C GLY A 137 -13.12 0.92 16.30
N LEU A 138 -13.17 2.18 15.84
CA LEU A 138 -12.01 2.86 15.26
C LEU A 138 -10.93 3.17 16.30
N GLN A 139 -11.32 3.53 17.53
CA GLN A 139 -10.36 3.79 18.60
C GLN A 139 -9.56 2.52 18.95
N SER A 140 -10.23 1.39 19.12
CA SER A 140 -9.57 0.11 19.40
C SER A 140 -8.59 -0.29 18.29
N ALA A 141 -8.95 -0.09 17.03
CA ALA A 141 -8.08 -0.34 15.88
C ALA A 141 -6.82 0.55 15.91
N TYR A 142 -6.99 1.83 16.23
CA TYR A 142 -5.88 2.78 16.38
C TYR A 142 -4.94 2.37 17.52
N ASP A 143 -5.47 1.97 18.67
CA ASP A 143 -4.69 1.56 19.86
C ASP A 143 -3.89 0.28 19.58
N LEU A 144 -4.43 -0.64 18.78
CA LEU A 144 -3.72 -1.82 18.29
C LEU A 144 -2.57 -1.47 17.33
N GLY A 145 -2.57 -0.28 16.75
CA GLY A 145 -1.50 0.21 15.87
C GLY A 145 -1.90 0.38 14.41
N LEU A 146 -3.19 0.25 14.05
CA LEU A 146 -3.64 0.53 12.69
C LEU A 146 -3.38 2.01 12.36
N ARG A 147 -2.70 2.28 11.23
CA ARG A 147 -2.34 3.65 10.81
C ARG A 147 -2.71 3.96 9.37
N HIS A 148 -3.11 2.98 8.60
CA HIS A 148 -3.48 3.12 7.20
C HIS A 148 -4.79 2.37 6.97
N VAL A 149 -5.81 3.04 6.43
CA VAL A 149 -7.16 2.47 6.25
C VAL A 149 -7.64 2.73 4.84
N GLN A 150 -7.83 1.66 4.09
CA GLN A 150 -8.53 1.69 2.83
C GLN A 150 -10.04 1.70 3.09
N LEU A 151 -10.77 2.54 2.35
CA LEU A 151 -12.18 2.79 2.63
C LEU A 151 -13.09 1.61 2.28
N VAL A 152 -12.86 1.00 1.13
CA VAL A 152 -13.69 -0.09 0.56
C VAL A 152 -12.81 -1.16 -0.05
N HIS A 153 -13.31 -2.41 -0.21
CA HIS A 153 -12.60 -3.50 -0.88
C HIS A 153 -13.50 -4.23 -1.88
N TYR A 154 -13.92 -5.47 -1.65
CA TYR A 154 -14.76 -6.25 -2.56
C TYR A 154 -16.19 -6.49 -2.06
N VAL A 155 -16.49 -6.15 -0.83
CA VAL A 155 -17.81 -6.30 -0.24
C VAL A 155 -18.51 -4.97 -0.18
N GLN A 156 -19.76 -4.90 -0.67
CA GLN A 156 -20.60 -3.72 -0.47
C GLN A 156 -20.75 -3.44 1.03
N ASN A 157 -20.46 -2.23 1.43
CA ASN A 157 -20.41 -1.85 2.83
C ASN A 157 -20.98 -0.44 3.07
N PRO A 158 -21.22 -0.04 4.32
CA PRO A 158 -21.80 1.28 4.64
C PRO A 158 -20.90 2.47 4.33
N VAL A 159 -19.63 2.27 3.95
CA VAL A 159 -18.69 3.38 3.74
C VAL A 159 -18.95 4.10 2.42
N GLY A 160 -19.05 3.34 1.33
CA GLY A 160 -19.23 3.93 0.00
C GLY A 160 -19.14 2.92 -1.13
N ASP A 161 -19.19 3.43 -2.34
CA ASP A 161 -19.18 2.63 -3.56
C ASP A 161 -17.76 2.20 -3.95
N LEU A 162 -17.64 0.95 -4.37
CA LEU A 162 -16.41 0.32 -4.83
C LEU A 162 -16.46 0.04 -6.35
N GLN A 163 -15.28 -0.07 -6.99
CA GLN A 163 -15.14 -0.19 -8.44
C GLN A 163 -15.74 -1.47 -9.03
N THR A 164 -15.85 -2.54 -8.24
CA THR A 164 -16.22 -3.88 -8.71
C THR A 164 -17.69 -4.21 -8.55
N GLU A 165 -18.47 -3.34 -7.92
CA GLU A 165 -19.88 -3.55 -7.62
C GLU A 165 -20.75 -2.40 -8.15
N VAL A 166 -22.05 -2.66 -8.31
CA VAL A 166 -23.03 -1.65 -8.68
C VAL A 166 -23.09 -0.57 -7.61
N PRO A 167 -22.90 0.73 -7.96
CA PRO A 167 -22.97 1.81 -6.99
C PRO A 167 -24.34 1.87 -6.29
N VAL A 168 -24.34 2.03 -4.98
CA VAL A 168 -25.56 2.13 -4.14
C VAL A 168 -25.61 3.40 -3.28
N HIS A 169 -24.50 4.11 -3.15
CA HIS A 169 -24.37 5.33 -2.34
C HIS A 169 -24.15 6.60 -3.17
N ASN A 170 -23.90 6.46 -4.46
CA ASN A 170 -23.47 7.55 -5.35
C ASN A 170 -22.20 8.23 -4.82
N GLY A 171 -21.20 7.41 -4.45
CA GLY A 171 -19.93 7.82 -3.85
C GLY A 171 -19.82 7.38 -2.38
N LEU A 172 -19.24 8.23 -1.51
CA LEU A 172 -19.24 7.96 -0.07
C LEU A 172 -20.62 8.21 0.54
N SER A 173 -21.08 7.30 1.40
CA SER A 173 -22.25 7.49 2.23
C SER A 173 -22.03 8.60 3.29
N SER A 174 -23.08 8.95 4.04
CA SER A 174 -22.93 9.86 5.20
C SER A 174 -21.96 9.30 6.24
N PHE A 175 -21.97 7.98 6.48
CA PHE A 175 -21.02 7.32 7.37
C PHE A 175 -19.59 7.40 6.80
N GLY A 176 -19.40 7.10 5.51
CA GLY A 176 -18.08 7.18 4.86
C GLY A 176 -17.48 8.59 4.90
N LYS A 177 -18.30 9.62 4.70
CA LYS A 177 -17.88 11.02 4.85
C LYS A 177 -17.46 11.35 6.28
N GLN A 178 -18.17 10.86 7.28
CA GLN A 178 -17.79 11.01 8.68
C GLN A 178 -16.51 10.21 8.98
N LEU A 179 -16.37 9.00 8.48
CA LEU A 179 -15.18 8.16 8.66
C LEU A 179 -13.91 8.86 8.15
N VAL A 180 -13.93 9.47 6.95
CA VAL A 180 -12.77 10.21 6.42
C VAL A 180 -12.34 11.32 7.38
N LYS A 181 -13.29 12.08 7.96
CA LYS A 181 -12.99 13.12 8.98
C LYS A 181 -12.35 12.51 10.22
N GLU A 182 -12.91 11.41 10.72
CA GLU A 182 -12.38 10.75 11.93
C GLU A 182 -11.01 10.12 11.72
N LEU A 183 -10.74 9.56 10.54
CA LEU A 183 -9.41 9.07 10.17
C LEU A 183 -8.39 10.22 10.18
N ASN A 184 -8.72 11.38 9.60
CA ASN A 184 -7.88 12.57 9.65
C ASN A 184 -7.63 13.05 11.08
N ASN A 185 -8.68 13.11 11.92
CA ASN A 185 -8.59 13.54 13.32
C ASN A 185 -7.70 12.62 14.15
N LYS A 186 -7.78 11.31 13.91
CA LYS A 186 -6.97 10.30 14.61
C LYS A 186 -5.55 10.17 14.08
N GLY A 187 -5.21 10.82 12.97
CA GLY A 187 -3.90 10.68 12.37
C GLY A 187 -3.72 9.34 11.68
N MET A 188 -4.74 8.85 10.97
CA MET A 188 -4.70 7.64 10.16
C MET A 188 -4.74 8.01 8.69
N LEU A 189 -3.88 7.37 7.88
CA LEU A 189 -3.84 7.57 6.42
C LEU A 189 -5.08 6.98 5.77
N VAL A 190 -5.74 7.77 4.93
CA VAL A 190 -6.86 7.32 4.10
C VAL A 190 -6.34 6.80 2.78
N ASP A 191 -6.77 5.60 2.40
CA ASP A 191 -6.48 4.97 1.12
C ASP A 191 -7.76 4.86 0.29
N LEU A 192 -7.65 5.31 -0.95
CA LEU A 192 -8.73 5.40 -1.92
C LEU A 192 -8.78 4.20 -2.88
N ALA A 193 -7.82 3.25 -2.79
CA ALA A 193 -7.82 2.08 -3.65
C ALA A 193 -9.18 1.35 -3.56
N HIS A 194 -9.61 0.74 -4.66
CA HIS A 194 -10.95 0.16 -4.86
C HIS A 194 -12.14 1.13 -4.94
N SER A 195 -11.99 2.40 -4.60
CA SER A 195 -13.09 3.37 -4.59
C SER A 195 -13.53 3.78 -6.00
N THR A 196 -14.84 4.02 -6.19
CA THR A 196 -15.32 4.65 -7.42
C THR A 196 -14.85 6.09 -7.53
N GLY A 197 -14.91 6.67 -8.76
CA GLY A 197 -14.59 8.07 -8.98
C GLY A 197 -15.41 9.02 -8.10
N ALA A 198 -16.70 8.75 -7.92
CA ALA A 198 -17.57 9.56 -7.03
C ALA A 198 -17.14 9.45 -5.55
N SER A 199 -16.69 8.26 -5.11
CA SER A 199 -16.14 8.08 -3.75
C SER A 199 -14.84 8.86 -3.57
N ILE A 200 -13.96 8.86 -4.58
CA ILE A 200 -12.73 9.66 -4.59
C ILE A 200 -13.05 11.15 -4.49
N ASP A 201 -13.96 11.66 -5.31
CA ASP A 201 -14.34 13.08 -5.30
C ASP A 201 -14.86 13.50 -3.91
N HIS A 202 -15.76 12.73 -3.31
CA HIS A 202 -16.25 13.00 -1.96
C HIS A 202 -15.13 12.97 -0.91
N ALA A 203 -14.19 12.02 -0.99
CA ALA A 203 -13.08 11.95 -0.05
C ALA A 203 -12.12 13.13 -0.22
N LEU A 204 -11.78 13.51 -1.47
CA LEU A 204 -10.91 14.65 -1.78
C LEU A 204 -11.51 15.99 -1.34
N GLU A 205 -12.84 16.14 -1.37
CA GLU A 205 -13.53 17.32 -0.87
C GLU A 205 -13.42 17.46 0.66
N ILE A 206 -13.51 16.35 1.37
CA ILE A 206 -13.64 16.32 2.82
C ILE A 206 -12.28 16.26 3.52
N SER A 207 -11.32 15.53 2.98
CA SER A 207 -10.05 15.29 3.63
C SER A 207 -9.21 16.56 3.75
N SER A 208 -8.70 16.81 4.95
CA SER A 208 -7.72 17.87 5.23
C SER A 208 -6.27 17.38 5.08
N LYS A 209 -6.06 16.11 4.76
CA LYS A 209 -4.76 15.44 4.67
C LYS A 209 -4.54 14.84 3.29
N PRO A 210 -3.29 14.69 2.84
CA PRO A 210 -2.99 13.90 1.67
C PRO A 210 -3.51 12.46 1.84
N MET A 211 -4.06 11.90 0.77
CA MET A 211 -4.53 10.53 0.72
C MET A 211 -3.72 9.76 -0.32
N VAL A 212 -3.79 8.44 -0.28
CA VAL A 212 -3.11 7.58 -1.24
C VAL A 212 -4.12 6.76 -2.04
N TRP A 213 -3.68 6.29 -3.19
CA TRP A 213 -4.21 5.14 -3.89
C TRP A 213 -3.11 4.09 -3.84
N SER A 214 -3.19 3.17 -2.89
CA SER A 214 -2.06 2.33 -2.51
C SER A 214 -1.57 1.40 -3.62
N HIS A 215 -2.47 0.79 -4.36
CA HIS A 215 -2.16 -0.21 -5.38
C HIS A 215 -3.20 -0.22 -6.50
N SER A 216 -2.76 -0.29 -7.73
CA SER A 216 -3.49 -0.56 -8.98
C SER A 216 -2.59 -0.18 -10.18
N PHE A 217 -3.21 0.14 -11.31
CA PHE A 217 -2.59 0.65 -12.52
C PHE A 217 -3.36 1.85 -13.05
N VAL A 218 -2.69 2.71 -13.82
CA VAL A 218 -3.31 3.94 -14.33
C VAL A 218 -3.75 3.76 -15.77
N THR A 219 -5.03 4.08 -16.04
CA THR A 219 -5.69 3.96 -17.34
C THR A 219 -6.11 5.33 -17.90
N LYS A 220 -6.21 5.43 -19.23
CA LYS A 220 -6.67 6.66 -19.88
C LYS A 220 -8.12 7.02 -19.54
N THR A 221 -8.97 6.03 -19.39
CA THR A 221 -10.40 6.17 -19.14
C THR A 221 -10.79 5.60 -17.78
N GLU A 222 -11.86 6.11 -17.21
CA GLU A 222 -12.41 5.57 -15.96
C GLU A 222 -12.88 4.13 -16.17
N GLN A 223 -12.57 3.28 -15.20
CA GLN A 223 -13.00 1.90 -15.14
C GLN A 223 -14.16 1.76 -14.16
N SER A 224 -14.98 0.73 -14.33
CA SER A 224 -16.16 0.51 -13.50
C SER A 224 -16.47 -0.97 -13.33
N TRP A 225 -17.47 -1.28 -12.54
CA TRP A 225 -17.97 -2.63 -12.31
C TRP A 225 -18.44 -3.38 -13.59
N THR A 226 -18.64 -2.67 -14.70
CA THR A 226 -18.96 -3.27 -16.00
C THR A 226 -17.78 -3.96 -16.67
N GLN A 227 -16.55 -3.61 -16.31
CA GLN A 227 -15.36 -4.34 -16.72
C GLN A 227 -15.23 -5.63 -15.92
N ARG A 228 -14.43 -6.57 -16.46
CA ARG A 228 -14.21 -7.87 -15.83
C ARG A 228 -12.80 -8.02 -15.28
N GLY A 229 -12.67 -8.77 -14.20
CA GLY A 229 -11.41 -9.09 -13.58
C GLY A 229 -10.68 -7.83 -13.15
N TYR A 230 -9.37 -7.81 -13.33
CA TYR A 230 -8.53 -6.70 -12.90
C TYR A 230 -8.80 -5.38 -13.63
N MET A 231 -9.46 -5.39 -14.79
CA MET A 231 -9.72 -4.15 -15.56
C MET A 231 -10.61 -3.18 -14.79
N SER A 232 -11.55 -3.65 -13.99
CA SER A 232 -12.39 -2.79 -13.14
C SER A 232 -11.59 -2.01 -12.09
N ARG A 233 -10.36 -2.45 -11.79
CA ARG A 233 -9.49 -1.91 -10.75
C ARG A 233 -8.63 -0.73 -11.22
N GLY A 234 -8.61 -0.42 -12.51
CA GLY A 234 -7.83 0.68 -13.06
C GLY A 234 -8.25 2.05 -12.51
N LEU A 235 -7.27 2.88 -12.16
CA LEU A 235 -7.46 4.28 -11.81
C LEU A 235 -7.31 5.13 -13.06
N SER A 236 -8.28 5.98 -13.40
CA SER A 236 -8.11 6.87 -14.55
C SER A 236 -7.04 7.94 -14.31
N GLU A 237 -6.35 8.35 -15.39
CA GLU A 237 -5.37 9.46 -15.34
C GLU A 237 -5.97 10.72 -14.71
N ALA A 238 -7.25 10.99 -14.95
CA ALA A 238 -7.95 12.15 -14.41
C ALA A 238 -8.00 12.08 -12.88
N TYR A 239 -8.37 10.92 -12.30
CA TYR A 239 -8.42 10.75 -10.86
C TYR A 239 -7.03 10.64 -10.23
N ALA A 240 -6.07 10.00 -10.92
CA ALA A 240 -4.68 9.98 -10.46
C ALA A 240 -4.12 11.41 -10.31
N LYS A 241 -4.38 12.29 -11.29
CA LYS A 241 -4.00 13.71 -11.22
C LYS A 241 -4.74 14.48 -10.10
N LYS A 242 -6.03 14.18 -9.85
CA LYS A 242 -6.75 14.79 -8.72
C LYS A 242 -6.13 14.42 -7.38
N ILE A 243 -5.75 13.14 -7.19
CA ILE A 243 -5.08 12.66 -5.97
C ILE A 243 -3.72 13.36 -5.81
N ALA A 244 -2.92 13.42 -6.89
CA ALA A 244 -1.63 14.11 -6.90
C ALA A 244 -1.77 15.60 -6.56
N ALA A 245 -2.75 16.30 -7.17
CA ALA A 245 -3.00 17.73 -6.93
C ALA A 245 -3.38 18.04 -5.46
N ARG A 246 -3.85 17.04 -4.69
CA ARG A 246 -4.13 17.14 -3.25
C ARG A 246 -2.93 16.67 -2.40
N GLY A 247 -1.75 16.54 -2.99
CA GLY A 247 -0.52 16.13 -2.32
C GLY A 247 -0.42 14.62 -2.04
N GLY A 248 -1.34 13.83 -2.59
CA GLY A 248 -1.36 12.39 -2.45
C GLY A 248 -0.34 11.66 -3.32
N ALA A 249 -0.36 10.32 -3.28
CA ALA A 249 0.48 9.47 -4.11
C ALA A 249 -0.29 8.23 -4.60
N VAL A 250 0.15 7.71 -5.76
CA VAL A 250 -0.46 6.57 -6.46
C VAL A 250 0.58 5.45 -6.53
N GLY A 251 0.22 4.27 -6.03
CA GLY A 251 1.03 3.06 -6.04
C GLY A 251 0.72 2.18 -7.24
N LEU A 252 1.77 1.63 -7.83
CA LEU A 252 1.67 0.63 -8.88
C LEU A 252 1.65 -0.77 -8.25
N TRP A 253 0.65 -1.60 -8.58
CA TRP A 253 0.63 -2.99 -8.19
C TRP A 253 1.52 -3.85 -9.10
N ALA A 254 1.81 -5.06 -8.66
CA ALA A 254 2.74 -5.93 -9.37
C ALA A 254 2.08 -6.86 -10.41
N LEU A 255 0.84 -6.62 -10.81
CA LEU A 255 0.14 -7.43 -11.82
C LEU A 255 0.67 -7.13 -13.23
N GLY A 256 1.52 -7.99 -13.77
CA GLY A 256 2.18 -7.79 -15.06
C GLY A 256 1.24 -7.55 -16.24
N ALA A 257 0.07 -8.20 -16.25
CA ALA A 257 -0.94 -8.03 -17.30
C ALA A 257 -1.48 -6.58 -17.41
N SER A 258 -1.43 -5.80 -16.33
CA SER A 258 -1.97 -4.43 -16.29
C SER A 258 -1.09 -3.40 -17.00
N PHE A 259 0.19 -3.71 -17.24
CA PHE A 259 1.14 -2.84 -17.93
C PHE A 259 1.85 -3.54 -19.11
N GLY A 260 1.24 -4.58 -19.67
CA GLY A 260 1.73 -5.26 -20.88
C GLY A 260 2.85 -6.29 -20.64
N GLY A 261 3.13 -6.67 -19.40
CA GLY A 261 4.13 -7.67 -19.05
C GLY A 261 5.55 -7.11 -18.98
N GLY A 262 6.55 -7.93 -19.33
CA GLY A 262 7.96 -7.53 -19.33
C GLY A 262 8.68 -7.68 -17.98
N GLY A 263 8.06 -8.36 -17.01
CA GLY A 263 8.67 -8.62 -15.70
C GLY A 263 9.03 -7.35 -14.94
N LEU A 264 10.15 -7.34 -14.22
CA LEU A 264 10.64 -6.18 -13.46
C LEU A 264 10.97 -4.98 -14.36
N ASP A 265 11.44 -5.24 -15.59
CA ASP A 265 11.70 -4.19 -16.57
C ASP A 265 10.43 -3.49 -17.05
N GLY A 266 9.34 -4.26 -17.24
CA GLY A 266 8.02 -3.72 -17.56
C GLY A 266 7.46 -2.88 -16.39
N TYR A 267 7.59 -3.37 -15.17
CA TYR A 267 7.20 -2.64 -13.96
C TYR A 267 7.95 -1.30 -13.84
N ALA A 268 9.28 -1.32 -14.04
CA ALA A 268 10.09 -0.11 -14.02
C ALA A 268 9.67 0.88 -15.13
N SER A 269 9.32 0.38 -16.33
CA SER A 269 8.83 1.24 -17.42
C SER A 269 7.52 1.93 -17.05
N GLU A 270 6.61 1.19 -16.40
CA GLU A 270 5.34 1.76 -15.94
C GLU A 270 5.54 2.78 -14.82
N ILE A 271 6.46 2.56 -13.88
CA ILE A 271 6.85 3.57 -12.88
C ILE A 271 7.34 4.85 -13.55
N ILE A 272 8.21 4.75 -14.56
CA ILE A 272 8.70 5.92 -15.31
C ILE A 272 7.52 6.65 -15.97
N ARG A 273 6.62 5.91 -16.65
CA ARG A 273 5.41 6.50 -17.26
C ARG A 273 4.53 7.22 -16.24
N MET A 274 4.35 6.64 -15.06
CA MET A 274 3.58 7.28 -13.99
C MET A 274 4.27 8.54 -13.46
N VAL A 275 5.59 8.54 -13.33
CA VAL A 275 6.36 9.73 -12.94
C VAL A 275 6.23 10.85 -13.98
N ASP A 276 6.28 10.52 -15.27
CA ASP A 276 6.06 11.49 -16.34
C ASP A 276 4.63 12.08 -16.32
N LEU A 277 3.65 11.26 -15.93
CA LEU A 277 2.24 11.66 -15.89
C LEU A 277 1.87 12.51 -14.67
N LEU A 278 2.40 12.15 -13.50
CA LEU A 278 1.96 12.67 -12.19
C LEU A 278 3.01 13.56 -11.51
N GLY A 279 4.24 13.49 -11.95
CA GLY A 279 5.39 14.09 -11.27
C GLY A 279 6.05 13.16 -10.25
N PRO A 280 7.33 13.43 -9.91
CA PRO A 280 8.14 12.55 -9.07
C PRO A 280 7.62 12.40 -7.63
N ASP A 281 6.86 13.37 -7.14
CA ASP A 281 6.40 13.41 -5.74
C ASP A 281 5.06 12.65 -5.52
N HIS A 282 4.55 11.96 -6.56
CA HIS A 282 3.20 11.39 -6.54
C HIS A 282 3.13 9.91 -6.96
N VAL A 283 4.26 9.24 -7.11
CA VAL A 283 4.34 7.82 -7.49
C VAL A 283 5.03 7.03 -6.39
N MET A 284 4.54 5.83 -6.09
CA MET A 284 5.12 4.95 -5.07
C MET A 284 4.96 3.48 -5.46
N PHE A 285 5.64 2.59 -4.76
CA PHE A 285 5.38 1.16 -4.82
C PHE A 285 4.15 0.80 -3.99
N GLY A 286 3.34 -0.12 -4.51
CA GLY A 286 2.19 -0.69 -3.82
C GLY A 286 1.93 -2.05 -4.45
N THR A 287 2.79 -3.02 -4.14
CA THR A 287 2.97 -4.23 -4.95
C THR A 287 1.78 -5.16 -4.96
N ASP A 288 1.01 -5.17 -3.90
CA ASP A 288 -0.03 -6.17 -3.65
C ASP A 288 0.55 -7.60 -3.64
N GLU A 289 1.80 -7.74 -3.14
CA GLU A 289 2.48 -9.02 -3.01
C GLU A 289 1.67 -9.95 -2.10
N ASP A 290 1.52 -11.20 -2.53
CA ASP A 290 0.65 -12.23 -1.96
C ASP A 290 -0.87 -11.95 -2.04
N GLY A 291 -1.32 -10.77 -2.49
CA GLY A 291 -2.73 -10.48 -2.77
C GLY A 291 -3.16 -10.84 -4.19
N LEU A 292 -2.22 -10.85 -5.14
CA LEU A 292 -2.51 -11.15 -6.53
C LEU A 292 -2.65 -12.67 -6.75
N PRO A 293 -3.75 -13.14 -7.35
CA PRO A 293 -3.99 -14.58 -7.52
C PRO A 293 -3.02 -15.22 -8.51
N GLN A 294 -2.57 -14.51 -9.55
CA GLN A 294 -1.63 -14.95 -10.57
C GLN A 294 -0.97 -13.75 -11.25
N GLY A 295 0.19 -13.97 -11.87
CA GLY A 295 0.84 -13.00 -12.75
C GLY A 295 1.55 -11.84 -12.03
N ALA A 296 1.82 -11.98 -10.74
CA ALA A 296 2.67 -11.03 -10.02
C ALA A 296 4.09 -11.06 -10.58
N VAL A 297 4.64 -9.89 -10.92
CA VAL A 297 6.05 -9.75 -11.35
C VAL A 297 6.97 -9.46 -10.15
N ILE A 298 6.42 -9.01 -9.04
CA ILE A 298 7.09 -8.89 -7.75
C ILE A 298 6.43 -9.91 -6.83
N ASP A 299 7.14 -10.98 -6.51
CA ASP A 299 6.68 -12.10 -5.68
C ASP A 299 7.60 -12.36 -4.47
N LYS A 300 8.54 -11.45 -4.23
CA LYS A 300 9.43 -11.38 -3.06
C LYS A 300 9.97 -9.97 -2.87
N LEU A 301 10.23 -9.57 -1.64
CA LEU A 301 10.73 -8.23 -1.29
C LEU A 301 12.03 -7.85 -2.02
N ALA A 302 12.88 -8.84 -2.34
CA ALA A 302 14.14 -8.59 -3.05
C ALA A 302 13.90 -7.98 -4.45
N HIS A 303 12.81 -8.31 -5.13
CA HIS A 303 12.48 -7.74 -6.44
C HIS A 303 12.28 -6.22 -6.41
N LEU A 304 11.80 -5.65 -5.29
CA LEU A 304 11.73 -4.18 -5.15
C LEU A 304 13.11 -3.53 -5.23
N ARG A 305 14.14 -4.17 -4.66
CA ARG A 305 15.53 -3.72 -4.78
C ARG A 305 16.01 -3.78 -6.23
N GLU A 306 15.70 -4.86 -6.92
CA GLU A 306 16.05 -5.01 -8.34
C GLU A 306 15.36 -3.93 -9.20
N VAL A 307 14.10 -3.59 -8.93
CA VAL A 307 13.40 -2.48 -9.61
C VAL A 307 14.09 -1.15 -9.36
N VAL A 308 14.48 -0.85 -8.12
CA VAL A 308 15.23 0.39 -7.79
C VAL A 308 16.55 0.45 -8.59
N GLU A 309 17.25 -0.66 -8.72
CA GLU A 309 18.48 -0.74 -9.51
C GLU A 309 18.23 -0.57 -11.02
N ILE A 310 17.15 -1.13 -11.55
CA ILE A 310 16.74 -0.93 -12.95
C ILE A 310 16.42 0.54 -13.21
N LEU A 311 15.66 1.20 -12.34
CA LEU A 311 15.31 2.61 -12.46
C LEU A 311 16.57 3.50 -12.44
N ALA A 312 17.52 3.21 -11.54
CA ALA A 312 18.79 3.92 -11.46
C ALA A 312 19.63 3.70 -12.74
N LYS A 313 19.76 2.48 -13.22
CA LYS A 313 20.48 2.14 -14.48
C LYS A 313 19.87 2.82 -15.69
N ARG A 314 18.55 3.06 -15.69
CA ARG A 314 17.83 3.78 -16.74
C ARG A 314 17.92 5.31 -16.62
N GLY A 315 18.70 5.81 -15.67
CA GLY A 315 19.01 7.25 -15.50
C GLY A 315 17.97 8.02 -14.71
N MET A 316 17.10 7.37 -13.92
CA MET A 316 16.23 8.10 -13.01
C MET A 316 17.08 8.90 -12.01
N ALA A 317 16.82 10.22 -11.91
CA ALA A 317 17.56 11.09 -11.00
C ALA A 317 17.45 10.58 -9.54
N GLU A 318 18.53 10.65 -8.78
CA GLU A 318 18.58 10.13 -7.41
C GLU A 318 17.46 10.68 -6.51
N LYS A 319 17.13 11.96 -6.66
CA LYS A 319 16.02 12.60 -5.92
C LYS A 319 14.68 11.92 -6.25
N THR A 320 14.39 11.71 -7.53
CA THR A 320 13.17 11.04 -7.99
C THR A 320 13.14 9.59 -7.52
N LEU A 321 14.28 8.90 -7.59
CA LEU A 321 14.39 7.50 -7.15
C LEU A 321 14.07 7.37 -5.65
N LYS A 322 14.61 8.25 -4.81
CA LYS A 322 14.30 8.29 -3.37
C LYS A 322 12.83 8.60 -3.11
N ALA A 323 12.26 9.56 -3.86
CA ALA A 323 10.86 9.92 -3.74
C ALA A 323 9.95 8.72 -4.04
N VAL A 324 10.14 8.07 -5.19
CA VAL A 324 9.35 6.89 -5.60
C VAL A 324 9.56 5.70 -4.68
N ALA A 325 10.82 5.42 -4.33
CA ALA A 325 11.15 4.23 -3.56
C ALA A 325 10.68 4.29 -2.11
N TYR A 326 10.63 5.47 -1.49
CA TYR A 326 10.34 5.58 -0.06
C TYR A 326 9.56 6.85 0.32
N GLU A 327 10.02 8.04 -0.12
CA GLU A 327 9.62 9.29 0.51
C GLU A 327 8.15 9.64 0.26
N ASN A 328 7.56 9.26 -0.88
CA ASN A 328 6.19 9.61 -1.21
C ASN A 328 5.18 8.90 -0.31
N TYR A 329 5.36 7.60 -0.05
CA TYR A 329 4.51 6.90 0.91
C TYR A 329 4.74 7.40 2.33
N ALA A 330 6.00 7.50 2.76
CA ALA A 330 6.37 7.99 4.08
C ALA A 330 5.83 9.40 4.35
N ARG A 331 5.90 10.30 3.36
CA ARG A 331 5.38 11.68 3.44
C ARG A 331 3.87 11.69 3.64
N CYS A 332 3.12 10.94 2.85
CA CYS A 332 1.66 10.87 2.98
C CYS A 332 1.25 10.32 4.35
N LEU A 333 1.88 9.24 4.80
CA LEU A 333 1.62 8.63 6.09
C LEU A 333 2.00 9.57 7.24
N LYS A 334 3.18 10.19 7.18
CA LYS A 334 3.64 11.16 8.19
C LYS A 334 2.72 12.37 8.27
N ALA A 335 2.27 12.90 7.12
CA ALA A 335 1.32 14.01 7.07
C ALA A 335 -0.04 13.64 7.68
N ALA A 336 -0.52 12.43 7.44
CA ALA A 336 -1.74 11.93 8.08
C ALA A 336 -1.57 11.84 9.60
N MET A 337 -0.46 11.26 10.09
CA MET A 337 -0.18 11.05 11.51
C MET A 337 0.13 12.33 12.30
N THR A 338 0.50 13.41 11.61
CA THR A 338 0.70 14.71 12.25
C THR A 338 -0.66 15.37 12.50
N THR A 339 -1.22 15.19 13.70
CA THR A 339 -2.42 15.90 14.12
C THR A 339 -2.07 17.35 14.40
N SER A 340 -2.91 18.29 13.97
CA SER A 340 -2.80 19.69 14.42
C SER A 340 -2.93 19.66 15.95
N ALA A 341 -1.93 20.21 16.65
CA ALA A 341 -2.11 20.44 18.08
C ALA A 341 -3.41 21.22 18.25
N SER A 342 -4.33 20.70 19.02
CA SER A 342 -5.55 21.43 19.42
C SER A 342 -5.10 22.71 20.09
N SER A 343 -5.22 23.82 19.38
CA SER A 343 -5.03 25.16 19.93
C SER A 343 -6.14 25.48 20.93
#